data_62ea77d947fa0a045d2561182e173808
#
_entry.id   62ea77d947fa0a045d2561182e173808
#
_cell.length_a   1.000
_cell.length_b   1.000
_cell.length_c   1.000
_cell.angle_alpha   90.00
_cell.angle_beta   90.00
_cell.angle_gamma   90.00
#
_symmetry.space_group_name_H-M   'P 1'
#
loop_
_entity.id
_entity.type
_entity.pdbx_description
1 polymer ?
#
loop_
_entity_poly.entity_id
_entity_poly.type
_entity_poly.pdbx_seq_one_letter_code
_entity_poly.pdbx_strand_id
1 'polypeptide(L)'
;PFARGTQGNKLAADPNVDESAMIPSYLKKGDKIGITSPAGYITREEIQPAIEQMESWGYKVEIGDTIGKRDFTFGGTDEDRAADLQQMLDSRYLQAIMCARGGYGLVRIVDQLKWEKFKKHPKWVIGFSDITVLHSHIHQNTGVATIHSKMCNSFPQDWSKADAEQMATINSIRNALAGEKLKYDFPFNSRNRPGNASGKLVGGNLKTLESLAASGSDINTDGKILFVEDTGEYMYSIDRMFWNLKRSGKLSNLKGLVVGGFKVKVDEGGDEFGKTLQDVVMEKVRSYPYPVCFDFPVGHQKNNFALKCGVNHNLNVELQQCSLTEL
;
A
#
# COMPACT_ATOMS: atom_id res chain seq x y z
N PRO A 1 -34.36 -23.26 -15.95
CA PRO A 1 -33.02 -23.52 -16.39
C PRO A 1 -32.21 -22.23 -16.21
N PHE A 2 -31.40 -22.24 -15.18
CA PHE A 2 -30.49 -21.10 -14.92
C PHE A 2 -29.26 -21.27 -15.80
N ALA A 3 -28.98 -20.28 -16.63
CA ALA A 3 -27.76 -20.22 -17.42
C ALA A 3 -26.54 -20.14 -16.51
N ARG A 4 -25.57 -21.02 -16.71
CA ARG A 4 -24.28 -21.00 -16.03
C ARG A 4 -23.51 -19.75 -16.52
N GLY A 5 -23.16 -18.88 -15.59
CA GLY A 5 -22.29 -17.77 -15.87
C GLY A 5 -20.92 -18.26 -16.36
N THR A 6 -20.45 -17.66 -17.42
CA THR A 6 -19.12 -17.86 -17.98
C THR A 6 -18.06 -17.50 -16.93
N GLN A 7 -17.23 -18.47 -16.57
CA GLN A 7 -16.00 -18.23 -15.83
C GLN A 7 -15.13 -17.27 -16.65
N GLY A 8 -14.87 -16.10 -16.10
CA GLY A 8 -13.91 -15.19 -16.68
C GLY A 8 -12.55 -15.88 -16.79
N ASN A 9 -11.99 -15.91 -17.99
CA ASN A 9 -10.63 -16.38 -18.23
C ASN A 9 -9.66 -15.61 -17.35
N LYS A 10 -9.18 -16.25 -16.29
CA LYS A 10 -7.94 -15.79 -15.63
C LYS A 10 -6.84 -15.99 -16.67
N LEU A 11 -6.34 -14.90 -17.21
CA LEU A 11 -5.11 -14.96 -17.99
C LEU A 11 -4.04 -15.55 -17.06
N ALA A 12 -3.54 -16.73 -17.40
CA ALA A 12 -2.43 -17.34 -16.72
C ALA A 12 -1.23 -16.37 -16.85
N ALA A 13 -0.52 -16.15 -15.75
CA ALA A 13 0.74 -15.40 -15.79
C ALA A 13 1.66 -16.09 -16.79
N ASP A 14 2.27 -15.29 -17.67
CA ASP A 14 3.24 -15.79 -18.63
C ASP A 14 4.42 -16.37 -17.88
N PRO A 15 4.72 -17.69 -18.00
CA PRO A 15 5.81 -18.32 -17.27
C PRO A 15 7.21 -17.82 -17.70
N ASN A 16 7.29 -17.01 -18.74
CA ASN A 16 8.56 -16.45 -19.24
C ASN A 16 8.81 -15.02 -18.77
N VAL A 17 7.96 -14.45 -17.91
CA VAL A 17 8.19 -13.12 -17.36
C VAL A 17 9.27 -13.23 -16.29
N ASP A 18 10.42 -12.65 -16.58
CA ASP A 18 11.51 -12.50 -15.60
C ASP A 18 11.01 -11.60 -14.46
N GLU A 19 10.83 -12.19 -13.28
CA GLU A 19 10.32 -11.46 -12.11
C GLU A 19 11.23 -10.30 -11.70
N SER A 20 12.54 -10.36 -12.01
CA SER A 20 13.49 -9.27 -11.74
C SER A 20 13.20 -8.04 -12.61
N ALA A 21 12.63 -8.21 -13.80
CA ALA A 21 12.23 -7.12 -14.69
C ALA A 21 11.02 -6.31 -14.18
N MET A 22 10.31 -6.80 -13.14
CA MET A 22 9.14 -6.15 -12.53
C MET A 22 9.51 -5.13 -11.45
N ILE A 23 10.76 -5.05 -11.04
CA ILE A 23 11.24 -4.06 -10.06
C ILE A 23 11.73 -2.83 -10.83
N PRO A 24 11.11 -1.64 -10.65
CA PRO A 24 11.59 -0.42 -11.28
C PRO A 24 13.04 -0.12 -10.88
N SER A 25 13.76 0.58 -11.74
CA SER A 25 15.11 1.06 -11.42
C SER A 25 15.09 1.89 -10.15
N TYR A 26 16.04 1.66 -9.27
CA TYR A 26 16.23 2.50 -8.10
C TYR A 26 16.76 3.87 -8.49
N LEU A 27 16.45 4.88 -7.68
CA LEU A 27 16.77 6.26 -7.99
C LEU A 27 18.24 6.57 -7.72
N LYS A 28 18.80 7.35 -8.61
CA LYS A 28 20.15 7.93 -8.50
C LYS A 28 20.04 9.43 -8.36
N LYS A 29 21.09 10.06 -7.85
CA LYS A 29 21.18 11.52 -7.76
C LYS A 29 20.83 12.16 -9.12
N GLY A 30 19.94 13.14 -9.10
CA GLY A 30 19.44 13.82 -10.29
C GLY A 30 18.20 13.21 -10.91
N ASP A 31 17.80 12.02 -10.49
CA ASP A 31 16.54 11.40 -10.94
C ASP A 31 15.33 12.20 -10.45
N LYS A 32 14.23 12.08 -11.18
CA LYS A 32 13.06 12.94 -11.02
C LYS A 32 11.89 12.18 -10.42
N ILE A 33 11.26 12.82 -9.43
CA ILE A 33 10.03 12.34 -8.78
C ILE A 33 8.89 13.28 -9.18
N GLY A 34 7.81 12.74 -9.74
CA GLY A 34 6.58 13.49 -9.95
C GLY A 34 5.69 13.46 -8.71
N ILE A 35 5.01 14.57 -8.44
CA ILE A 35 4.01 14.66 -7.36
C ILE A 35 2.64 14.89 -8.00
N THR A 36 1.68 14.03 -7.69
CA THR A 36 0.29 14.10 -8.17
C THR A 36 -0.70 13.92 -7.03
N SER A 37 -1.88 14.50 -7.17
CA SER A 37 -2.97 14.34 -6.20
C SER A 37 -4.14 13.58 -6.83
N PRO A 38 -4.06 12.24 -6.90
CA PRO A 38 -5.04 11.45 -7.66
C PRO A 38 -6.33 11.17 -6.89
N ALA A 39 -6.40 11.53 -5.62
CA ALA A 39 -7.53 11.35 -4.74
C ALA A 39 -7.95 12.68 -4.11
N GLY A 40 -7.56 12.94 -2.86
CA GLY A 40 -7.95 14.13 -2.11
C GLY A 40 -7.20 15.40 -2.53
N TYR A 41 -7.80 16.54 -2.25
CA TYR A 41 -7.24 17.86 -2.48
C TYR A 41 -6.10 18.17 -1.51
N ILE A 42 -5.06 18.82 -2.04
CA ILE A 42 -3.93 19.33 -1.25
C ILE A 42 -3.45 20.66 -1.83
N THR A 43 -3.00 21.57 -0.97
CA THR A 43 -2.44 22.84 -1.41
C THR A 43 -0.98 22.70 -1.86
N ARG A 44 -0.51 23.66 -2.65
CA ARG A 44 0.90 23.74 -3.05
C ARG A 44 1.82 23.89 -1.84
N GLU A 45 1.40 24.65 -0.84
CA GLU A 45 2.17 24.91 0.38
C GLU A 45 2.34 23.63 1.21
N GLU A 46 1.32 22.80 1.27
CA GLU A 46 1.35 21.56 2.06
C GLU A 46 2.35 20.53 1.54
N ILE A 47 2.72 20.56 0.27
CA ILE A 47 3.71 19.64 -0.29
C ILE A 47 5.15 20.15 -0.20
N GLN A 48 5.35 21.42 0.15
CA GLN A 48 6.68 22.04 0.18
C GLN A 48 7.69 21.33 1.09
N PRO A 49 7.33 20.90 2.32
CA PRO A 49 8.26 20.12 3.14
C PRO A 49 8.74 18.83 2.48
N ALA A 50 7.87 18.13 1.76
CA ALA A 50 8.25 16.92 1.04
C ALA A 50 9.20 17.23 -0.12
N ILE A 51 8.94 18.31 -0.86
CA ILE A 51 9.82 18.76 -1.95
C ILE A 51 11.22 19.02 -1.42
N GLU A 52 11.35 19.82 -0.37
CA GLU A 52 12.63 20.16 0.23
C GLU A 52 13.38 18.92 0.70
N GLN A 53 12.67 17.97 1.30
CA GLN A 53 13.28 16.75 1.79
C GLN A 53 13.77 15.86 0.63
N MET A 54 12.96 15.66 -0.42
CA MET A 54 13.36 14.87 -1.57
C MET A 54 14.49 15.50 -2.37
N GLU A 55 14.51 16.82 -2.47
CA GLU A 55 15.62 17.55 -3.08
C GLU A 55 16.91 17.40 -2.24
N SER A 56 16.79 17.40 -0.92
CA SER A 56 17.92 17.13 -0.02
C SER A 56 18.52 15.73 -0.19
N TRP A 57 17.71 14.77 -0.64
CA TRP A 57 18.16 13.42 -1.01
C TRP A 57 18.89 13.37 -2.36
N GLY A 58 18.88 14.46 -3.11
CA GLY A 58 19.53 14.58 -4.41
C GLY A 58 18.62 14.41 -5.60
N TYR A 59 17.30 14.33 -5.40
CA TYR A 59 16.33 14.15 -6.46
C TYR A 59 15.77 15.48 -6.96
N LYS A 60 15.28 15.49 -8.19
CA LYS A 60 14.50 16.58 -8.76
C LYS A 60 13.02 16.30 -8.59
N VAL A 61 12.22 17.32 -8.45
CA VAL A 61 10.78 17.20 -8.26
C VAL A 61 10.03 17.90 -9.40
N GLU A 62 9.08 17.19 -9.98
CA GLU A 62 8.12 17.72 -10.94
C GLU A 62 6.74 17.77 -10.29
N ILE A 63 6.14 18.95 -10.27
CA ILE A 63 4.83 19.16 -9.63
C ILE A 63 3.73 18.96 -10.67
N GLY A 64 2.81 18.02 -10.40
CA GLY A 64 1.69 17.74 -11.28
C GLY A 64 0.62 18.84 -11.25
N ASP A 65 -0.20 18.84 -12.29
CA ASP A 65 -1.26 19.85 -12.49
C ASP A 65 -2.38 19.76 -11.45
N THR A 66 -2.56 18.62 -10.79
CA THR A 66 -3.57 18.45 -9.74
C THR A 66 -3.20 19.13 -8.43
N ILE A 67 -1.94 19.46 -8.20
CA ILE A 67 -1.52 20.13 -6.97
C ILE A 67 -2.11 21.54 -6.94
N GLY A 68 -2.92 21.81 -5.92
CA GLY A 68 -3.66 23.07 -5.77
C GLY A 68 -5.02 23.12 -6.49
N LYS A 69 -5.29 22.18 -7.39
CA LYS A 69 -6.64 22.04 -7.97
C LYS A 69 -7.61 21.46 -6.96
N ARG A 70 -8.85 21.86 -7.07
CA ARG A 70 -9.90 21.38 -6.19
C ARG A 70 -11.22 21.22 -6.91
N ASP A 71 -11.85 20.07 -6.72
CA ASP A 71 -13.25 19.79 -7.03
C ASP A 71 -13.88 19.17 -5.78
N PHE A 72 -14.51 19.98 -4.94
CA PHE A 72 -15.00 19.60 -3.62
C PHE A 72 -13.89 18.97 -2.77
N THR A 73 -13.99 17.67 -2.45
CA THR A 73 -12.97 16.93 -1.67
C THR A 73 -11.78 16.47 -2.50
N PHE A 74 -11.90 16.48 -3.83
CA PHE A 74 -10.94 15.89 -4.74
C PHE A 74 -9.85 16.86 -5.21
N GLY A 75 -8.73 16.33 -5.62
CA GLY A 75 -7.61 17.07 -6.25
C GLY A 75 -7.86 17.48 -7.70
N GLY A 76 -9.10 17.84 -8.02
CA GLY A 76 -9.60 18.15 -9.33
C GLY A 76 -10.72 17.22 -9.75
N THR A 77 -11.27 17.43 -10.96
CA THR A 77 -12.28 16.54 -11.55
C THR A 77 -11.71 15.13 -11.78
N ASP A 78 -12.57 14.16 -12.08
CA ASP A 78 -12.09 12.83 -12.48
C ASP A 78 -11.17 12.92 -13.69
N GLU A 79 -11.49 13.78 -14.67
CA GLU A 79 -10.67 14.03 -15.86
C GLU A 79 -9.31 14.64 -15.52
N ASP A 80 -9.28 15.64 -14.63
CA ASP A 80 -8.04 16.28 -14.17
C ASP A 80 -7.11 15.26 -13.52
N ARG A 81 -7.65 14.48 -12.59
CA ARG A 81 -6.87 13.50 -11.82
C ARG A 81 -6.38 12.36 -12.70
N ALA A 82 -7.22 11.85 -13.60
CA ALA A 82 -6.83 10.79 -14.54
C ALA A 82 -5.76 11.30 -15.52
N ALA A 83 -5.92 12.49 -16.06
CA ALA A 83 -4.96 13.06 -17.03
C ALA A 83 -3.59 13.30 -16.38
N ASP A 84 -3.56 13.87 -15.17
CA ASP A 84 -2.31 14.14 -14.45
C ASP A 84 -1.56 12.85 -14.10
N LEU A 85 -2.26 11.87 -13.56
CA LEU A 85 -1.66 10.57 -13.24
C LEU A 85 -1.21 9.84 -14.50
N GLN A 86 -2.03 9.85 -15.57
CA GLN A 86 -1.68 9.20 -16.84
C GLN A 86 -0.41 9.79 -17.46
N GLN A 87 -0.28 11.11 -17.45
CA GLN A 87 0.91 11.80 -17.95
C GLN A 87 2.16 11.33 -17.20
N MET A 88 2.07 11.18 -15.90
CA MET A 88 3.20 10.72 -15.08
C MET A 88 3.52 9.24 -15.31
N LEU A 89 2.49 8.39 -15.40
CA LEU A 89 2.67 6.97 -15.73
C LEU A 89 3.35 6.77 -17.08
N ASP A 90 3.03 7.61 -18.05
CA ASP A 90 3.56 7.56 -19.41
C ASP A 90 4.95 8.19 -19.55
N SER A 91 5.38 8.99 -18.58
CA SER A 91 6.63 9.74 -18.66
C SER A 91 7.85 8.83 -18.74
N ARG A 92 8.76 9.12 -19.65
CA ARG A 92 10.07 8.48 -19.77
C ARG A 92 11.11 9.09 -18.84
N TYR A 93 10.80 10.24 -18.24
CA TYR A 93 11.75 11.05 -17.47
C TYR A 93 11.54 10.95 -15.97
N LEU A 94 10.41 10.42 -15.52
CA LEU A 94 10.15 10.19 -14.10
C LEU A 94 10.59 8.78 -13.70
N GLN A 95 11.30 8.66 -12.60
CA GLN A 95 11.68 7.39 -11.98
C GLN A 95 10.73 6.99 -10.84
N ALA A 96 9.99 7.96 -10.31
CA ALA A 96 9.00 7.72 -9.27
C ALA A 96 7.85 8.72 -9.38
N ILE A 97 6.70 8.31 -8.87
CA ILE A 97 5.50 9.15 -8.72
C ILE A 97 5.10 9.07 -7.25
N MET A 98 5.15 10.20 -6.54
CA MET A 98 4.64 10.29 -5.18
C MET A 98 3.24 10.86 -5.20
N CYS A 99 2.28 10.10 -4.67
CA CYS A 99 0.95 10.62 -4.41
C CYS A 99 1.01 11.59 -3.24
N ALA A 100 0.40 12.77 -3.40
CA ALA A 100 0.54 13.85 -2.44
C ALA A 100 -0.21 13.59 -1.14
N ARG A 101 -1.37 12.93 -1.26
CA ARG A 101 -2.20 12.48 -0.14
C ARG A 101 -3.18 11.41 -0.58
N GLY A 102 -3.79 10.74 0.41
CA GLY A 102 -4.90 9.83 0.20
C GLY A 102 -6.25 10.55 0.14
N GLY A 103 -7.22 10.04 0.84
CA GLY A 103 -8.61 10.46 0.80
C GLY A 103 -9.46 9.42 0.08
N TYR A 104 -10.15 9.85 -0.98
CA TYR A 104 -10.96 8.96 -1.80
C TYR A 104 -10.93 9.43 -3.25
N GLY A 105 -11.04 8.49 -4.19
CA GLY A 105 -11.29 8.85 -5.58
C GLY A 105 -10.60 7.98 -6.63
N LEU A 106 -9.63 7.14 -6.27
CA LEU A 106 -8.90 6.34 -7.25
C LEU A 106 -9.76 5.30 -7.95
N VAL A 107 -10.74 4.69 -7.26
CA VAL A 107 -11.67 3.77 -7.91
C VAL A 107 -12.50 4.42 -9.02
N ARG A 108 -12.67 5.75 -8.98
CA ARG A 108 -13.40 6.52 -9.99
C ARG A 108 -12.63 6.67 -11.30
N ILE A 109 -11.31 6.52 -11.26
CA ILE A 109 -10.44 6.79 -12.43
C ILE A 109 -9.57 5.61 -12.85
N VAL A 110 -9.37 4.61 -12.00
CA VAL A 110 -8.39 3.53 -12.26
C VAL A 110 -8.67 2.78 -13.57
N ASP A 111 -9.94 2.57 -13.92
CA ASP A 111 -10.31 1.85 -15.14
C ASP A 111 -10.08 2.67 -16.43
N GLN A 112 -9.87 3.97 -16.31
CA GLN A 112 -9.57 4.86 -17.43
C GLN A 112 -8.06 4.91 -17.75
N LEU A 113 -7.22 4.43 -16.83
CA LEU A 113 -5.77 4.49 -16.97
C LEU A 113 -5.26 3.41 -17.93
N LYS A 114 -4.26 3.78 -18.72
CA LYS A 114 -3.57 2.89 -19.65
C LYS A 114 -2.18 2.61 -19.12
N TRP A 115 -1.74 1.37 -19.28
CA TRP A 115 -0.53 0.88 -18.61
C TRP A 115 0.58 0.46 -19.59
N GLU A 116 0.37 0.54 -20.90
CA GLU A 116 1.32 0.07 -21.90
C GLU A 116 2.67 0.80 -21.82
N LYS A 117 2.64 2.13 -21.72
CA LYS A 117 3.87 2.92 -21.60
C LYS A 117 4.53 2.74 -20.24
N PHE A 118 3.73 2.61 -19.17
CA PHE A 118 4.23 2.31 -17.84
C PHE A 118 4.97 0.97 -17.79
N LYS A 119 4.49 -0.06 -18.45
CA LYS A 119 5.17 -1.36 -18.56
C LYS A 119 6.51 -1.26 -19.26
N LYS A 120 6.63 -0.37 -20.26
CA LYS A 120 7.89 -0.15 -21.00
C LYS A 120 8.90 0.68 -20.21
N HIS A 121 8.42 1.59 -19.38
CA HIS A 121 9.24 2.46 -18.53
C HIS A 121 8.69 2.43 -17.09
N PRO A 122 8.84 1.30 -16.39
CA PRO A 122 8.30 1.17 -15.06
C PRO A 122 8.96 2.15 -14.10
N LYS A 123 8.19 2.64 -13.16
CA LYS A 123 8.62 3.59 -12.13
C LYS A 123 7.92 3.29 -10.83
N TRP A 124 8.49 3.77 -9.73
CA TRP A 124 7.92 3.57 -8.40
C TRP A 124 6.69 4.45 -8.19
N VAL A 125 5.56 3.86 -7.91
CA VAL A 125 4.35 4.57 -7.46
C VAL A 125 4.28 4.48 -5.94
N ILE A 126 4.19 5.62 -5.28
CA ILE A 126 4.39 5.76 -3.83
C ILE A 126 3.15 6.33 -3.16
N GLY A 127 2.71 5.71 -2.09
CA GLY A 127 1.62 6.19 -1.25
C GLY A 127 0.99 5.08 -0.42
N PHE A 128 -0.09 5.42 0.30
CA PHE A 128 -0.86 4.47 1.08
C PHE A 128 -2.33 4.92 1.19
N SER A 129 -3.15 4.27 2.00
CA SER A 129 -4.56 4.59 2.14
C SER A 129 -5.32 4.33 0.82
N ASP A 130 -5.97 5.34 0.23
CA ASP A 130 -6.66 5.19 -1.06
C ASP A 130 -5.72 4.74 -2.19
N ILE A 131 -4.42 5.00 -2.06
CA ILE A 131 -3.40 4.57 -3.03
C ILE A 131 -3.27 3.04 -3.08
N THR A 132 -3.84 2.33 -2.12
CA THR A 132 -3.99 0.87 -2.15
C THR A 132 -4.65 0.40 -3.45
N VAL A 133 -5.56 1.18 -4.02
CA VAL A 133 -6.16 0.90 -5.34
C VAL A 133 -5.07 0.73 -6.40
N LEU A 134 -4.09 1.64 -6.43
CA LEU A 134 -2.97 1.58 -7.38
C LEU A 134 -2.03 0.41 -7.06
N HIS A 135 -1.68 0.19 -5.79
CA HIS A 135 -0.83 -0.94 -5.42
C HIS A 135 -1.43 -2.27 -5.88
N SER A 136 -2.72 -2.47 -5.62
CA SER A 136 -3.43 -3.68 -6.01
C SER A 136 -3.56 -3.81 -7.54
N HIS A 137 -4.00 -2.74 -8.19
CA HIS A 137 -4.20 -2.73 -9.65
C HIS A 137 -2.90 -2.92 -10.42
N ILE A 138 -1.85 -2.20 -10.06
CA ILE A 138 -0.54 -2.29 -10.71
C ILE A 138 0.04 -3.69 -10.54
N HIS A 139 0.01 -4.23 -9.32
CA HIS A 139 0.51 -5.59 -9.07
C HIS A 139 -0.26 -6.62 -9.91
N GLN A 140 -1.58 -6.55 -9.87
CA GLN A 140 -2.44 -7.55 -10.54
C GLN A 140 -2.35 -7.48 -12.07
N ASN A 141 -2.22 -6.29 -12.65
CA ASN A 141 -2.31 -6.09 -14.10
C ASN A 141 -0.96 -5.89 -14.78
N THR A 142 0.07 -5.48 -14.04
CA THR A 142 1.41 -5.20 -14.63
C THR A 142 2.52 -6.01 -13.97
N GLY A 143 2.36 -6.46 -12.73
CA GLY A 143 3.39 -7.11 -11.95
C GLY A 143 4.49 -6.17 -11.45
N VAL A 144 4.42 -4.88 -11.72
CA VAL A 144 5.43 -3.90 -11.31
C VAL A 144 5.34 -3.63 -9.82
N ALA A 145 6.49 -3.61 -9.15
CA ALA A 145 6.58 -3.30 -7.72
C ALA A 145 6.27 -1.83 -7.45
N THR A 146 5.68 -1.57 -6.27
CA THR A 146 5.31 -0.23 -5.80
C THR A 146 5.82 -0.01 -4.38
N ILE A 147 5.76 1.22 -3.87
CA ILE A 147 6.16 1.55 -2.50
C ILE A 147 4.94 2.02 -1.70
N HIS A 148 4.59 1.25 -0.67
CA HIS A 148 3.58 1.65 0.30
C HIS A 148 4.26 2.44 1.41
N SER A 149 3.92 3.72 1.56
CA SER A 149 4.57 4.62 2.53
C SER A 149 3.76 5.88 2.80
N LYS A 150 4.24 6.70 3.73
CA LYS A 150 3.78 8.08 3.91
C LYS A 150 3.85 8.86 2.59
N MET A 151 3.04 9.91 2.52
CA MET A 151 2.91 10.81 1.36
C MET A 151 3.30 12.23 1.74
N CYS A 152 3.22 13.18 0.80
CA CYS A 152 3.68 14.55 1.01
C CYS A 152 3.06 15.23 2.24
N ASN A 153 1.78 14.97 2.50
CA ASN A 153 1.06 15.58 3.63
C ASN A 153 1.54 15.12 5.02
N SER A 154 2.42 14.13 5.08
CA SER A 154 2.96 13.59 6.34
C SER A 154 4.43 13.93 6.57
N PHE A 155 5.06 14.66 5.67
CA PHE A 155 6.44 15.14 5.90
C PHE A 155 6.43 16.25 6.95
N PRO A 156 7.41 16.28 7.87
CA PRO A 156 7.50 17.32 8.88
C PRO A 156 7.60 18.71 8.25
N GLN A 157 6.85 19.66 8.78
CA GLN A 157 6.96 21.07 8.40
C GLN A 157 8.36 21.64 8.71
N ASP A 158 8.88 21.24 9.87
CA ASP A 158 10.24 21.60 10.33
C ASP A 158 10.95 20.30 10.70
N TRP A 159 11.87 19.89 9.85
CA TRP A 159 12.63 18.66 10.04
C TRP A 159 13.42 18.64 11.35
N SER A 160 13.89 19.80 11.80
CA SER A 160 14.65 19.92 13.06
C SER A 160 13.81 19.60 14.31
N LYS A 161 12.48 19.68 14.20
CA LYS A 161 11.53 19.38 15.28
C LYS A 161 10.94 17.97 15.21
N ALA A 162 11.27 17.23 14.16
CA ALA A 162 10.79 15.85 14.02
C ALA A 162 11.46 14.96 15.08
N ASP A 163 10.66 14.07 15.68
CA ASP A 163 11.22 13.05 16.56
C ASP A 163 11.90 11.92 15.78
N ALA A 164 12.62 11.05 16.51
CA ALA A 164 13.38 9.96 15.89
C ALA A 164 12.50 8.99 15.10
N GLU A 165 11.30 8.68 15.58
CA GLU A 165 10.37 7.79 14.91
C GLU A 165 9.85 8.38 13.59
N GLN A 166 9.48 9.65 13.60
CA GLN A 166 9.04 10.37 12.40
C GLN A 166 10.16 10.45 11.36
N MET A 167 11.37 10.77 11.80
CA MET A 167 12.56 10.80 10.94
C MET A 167 12.83 9.43 10.31
N ALA A 168 12.80 8.37 11.12
CA ALA A 168 13.01 7.02 10.64
C ALA A 168 11.95 6.60 9.62
N THR A 169 10.69 6.96 9.88
CA THR A 169 9.57 6.67 8.96
C THR A 169 9.77 7.35 7.60
N ILE A 170 10.08 8.63 7.58
CA ILE A 170 10.31 9.36 6.32
C ILE A 170 11.59 8.87 5.64
N ASN A 171 12.67 8.63 6.37
CA ASN A 171 13.91 8.10 5.81
C ASN A 171 13.76 6.68 5.23
N SER A 172 12.77 5.91 5.68
CA SER A 172 12.49 4.61 5.06
C SER A 172 12.07 4.75 3.58
N ILE A 173 11.44 5.87 3.21
CA ILE A 173 11.12 6.18 1.81
C ILE A 173 12.41 6.40 1.01
N ARG A 174 13.35 7.19 1.56
CA ARG A 174 14.66 7.41 0.96
C ARG A 174 15.39 6.08 0.74
N ASN A 175 15.44 5.25 1.76
CA ASN A 175 16.10 3.95 1.72
C ASN A 175 15.49 3.04 0.64
N ALA A 176 14.16 3.01 0.54
CA ALA A 176 13.45 2.25 -0.49
C ALA A 176 13.80 2.74 -1.89
N LEU A 177 13.77 4.05 -2.11
CA LEU A 177 14.09 4.65 -3.42
C LEU A 177 15.54 4.44 -3.84
N ALA A 178 16.47 4.45 -2.86
CA ALA A 178 17.90 4.26 -3.11
C ALA A 178 18.31 2.80 -3.34
N GLY A 179 17.39 1.85 -3.17
CA GLY A 179 17.64 0.44 -3.41
C GLY A 179 18.18 -0.33 -2.21
N GLU A 180 18.07 0.22 -1.03
CA GLU A 180 18.42 -0.53 0.18
C GLU A 180 17.43 -1.68 0.39
N LYS A 181 17.93 -2.83 0.85
CA LYS A 181 17.10 -3.94 1.30
C LYS A 181 16.47 -3.57 2.63
N LEU A 182 15.13 -3.42 2.64
CA LEU A 182 14.41 -3.01 3.84
C LEU A 182 14.27 -4.19 4.81
N LYS A 183 14.60 -3.94 6.07
CA LYS A 183 14.39 -4.88 7.16
C LYS A 183 13.78 -4.15 8.35
N TYR A 184 12.70 -4.70 8.88
CA TYR A 184 12.04 -4.17 10.07
C TYR A 184 11.94 -5.23 11.13
N ASP A 185 12.49 -4.93 12.31
CA ASP A 185 12.31 -5.69 13.53
C ASP A 185 11.18 -5.05 14.35
N PHE A 186 10.33 -5.86 14.94
CA PHE A 186 9.21 -5.35 15.73
C PHE A 186 8.89 -6.30 16.89
N PRO A 187 8.26 -5.79 17.98
CA PRO A 187 7.99 -6.58 19.17
C PRO A 187 7.03 -7.74 18.90
N PHE A 188 7.20 -8.84 19.62
CA PHE A 188 6.25 -9.94 19.61
C PHE A 188 4.98 -9.54 20.40
N ASN A 189 3.82 -9.77 19.80
CA ASN A 189 2.53 -9.69 20.45
C ASN A 189 2.13 -11.09 20.94
N SER A 190 1.62 -11.20 22.17
CA SER A 190 1.23 -12.48 22.77
C SER A 190 0.17 -13.25 21.96
N ARG A 191 -0.56 -12.59 21.09
CA ARG A 191 -1.56 -13.22 20.20
C ARG A 191 -0.99 -13.65 18.85
N ASN A 192 0.28 -13.37 18.57
CA ASN A 192 0.94 -13.80 17.34
C ASN A 192 0.93 -15.33 17.21
N ARG A 193 0.87 -15.81 16.00
CA ARG A 193 1.17 -17.20 15.69
C ARG A 193 2.57 -17.30 15.08
N PRO A 194 3.53 -17.92 15.80
CA PRO A 194 4.91 -18.05 15.33
C PRO A 194 5.02 -18.82 14.02
N GLY A 195 6.08 -18.56 13.29
CA GLY A 195 6.43 -19.22 12.07
C GLY A 195 7.39 -18.40 11.22
N ASN A 196 7.89 -19.02 10.16
CA ASN A 196 8.77 -18.40 9.19
C ASN A 196 8.32 -18.76 7.78
N ALA A 197 8.13 -17.75 6.94
CA ALA A 197 7.74 -17.98 5.56
C ALA A 197 8.22 -16.84 4.65
N SER A 198 8.37 -17.16 3.38
CA SER A 198 8.77 -16.20 2.36
C SER A 198 7.73 -16.14 1.23
N GLY A 199 7.57 -14.97 0.65
CA GLY A 199 6.69 -14.72 -0.47
C GLY A 199 6.67 -13.25 -0.87
N LYS A 200 6.03 -12.94 -1.98
CA LYS A 200 5.81 -11.55 -2.38
C LYS A 200 4.92 -10.86 -1.35
N LEU A 201 5.29 -9.65 -0.97
CA LEU A 201 4.52 -8.82 -0.06
C LEU A 201 3.47 -8.03 -0.83
N VAL A 202 2.21 -8.16 -0.43
CA VAL A 202 1.09 -7.40 -0.98
C VAL A 202 0.19 -6.94 0.16
N GLY A 203 -0.58 -5.90 -0.06
CA GLY A 203 -1.52 -5.45 0.94
C GLY A 203 -1.85 -3.96 0.88
N GLY A 204 -2.21 -3.41 2.02
CA GLY A 204 -2.55 -2.01 2.19
C GLY A 204 -3.74 -1.80 3.12
N ASN A 205 -4.53 -0.79 2.82
CA ASN A 205 -5.74 -0.47 3.58
C ASN A 205 -6.79 -1.55 3.38
N LEU A 206 -7.27 -2.13 4.49
CA LEU A 206 -8.18 -3.28 4.46
C LEU A 206 -9.51 -2.95 3.76
N LYS A 207 -10.13 -1.84 4.11
CA LYS A 207 -11.41 -1.43 3.50
C LYS A 207 -11.27 -1.21 2.00
N THR A 208 -10.18 -0.61 1.58
CA THR A 208 -9.89 -0.40 0.16
C THR A 208 -9.69 -1.73 -0.56
N LEU A 209 -8.88 -2.64 -0.01
CA LEU A 209 -8.69 -3.98 -0.58
C LEU A 209 -10.02 -4.73 -0.71
N GLU A 210 -10.83 -4.69 0.33
CA GLU A 210 -12.14 -5.33 0.35
C GLU A 210 -13.06 -4.75 -0.73
N SER A 211 -13.03 -3.43 -0.93
CA SER A 211 -13.85 -2.76 -1.94
C SER A 211 -13.47 -3.11 -3.38
N LEU A 212 -12.26 -3.64 -3.62
CA LEU A 212 -11.78 -4.05 -4.94
C LEU A 212 -12.18 -5.48 -5.30
N ALA A 213 -12.82 -6.20 -4.40
CA ALA A 213 -13.22 -7.58 -4.59
C ALA A 213 -14.01 -7.78 -5.90
N ALA A 214 -13.65 -8.81 -6.66
CA ALA A 214 -14.25 -9.18 -7.95
C ALA A 214 -14.03 -8.17 -9.09
N SER A 215 -13.30 -7.08 -8.88
CA SER A 215 -12.93 -6.13 -9.95
C SER A 215 -11.63 -6.53 -10.64
N GLY A 216 -11.26 -5.81 -11.71
CA GLY A 216 -9.97 -5.97 -12.37
C GLY A 216 -8.77 -5.57 -11.50
N SER A 217 -9.01 -4.89 -10.38
CA SER A 217 -8.00 -4.49 -9.41
C SER A 217 -7.88 -5.46 -8.22
N ASP A 218 -8.69 -6.50 -8.18
CA ASP A 218 -8.74 -7.46 -7.07
C ASP A 218 -7.46 -8.29 -7.01
N ILE A 219 -6.73 -8.19 -5.92
CA ILE A 219 -5.41 -8.81 -5.79
C ILE A 219 -5.50 -10.32 -5.53
N ASN A 220 -4.68 -11.09 -6.22
CA ASN A 220 -4.46 -12.50 -5.90
C ASN A 220 -3.45 -12.61 -4.76
N THR A 221 -3.87 -13.20 -3.64
CA THR A 221 -3.05 -13.36 -2.44
C THR A 221 -2.40 -14.73 -2.31
N ASP A 222 -2.66 -15.65 -3.22
CA ASP A 222 -2.12 -17.01 -3.16
C ASP A 222 -0.59 -17.02 -3.16
N GLY A 223 -0.01 -17.67 -2.15
CA GLY A 223 1.44 -17.79 -2.00
C GLY A 223 2.14 -16.51 -1.56
N LYS A 224 1.41 -15.51 -1.08
CA LYS A 224 1.93 -14.19 -0.74
C LYS A 224 1.85 -13.90 0.76
N ILE A 225 2.62 -12.93 1.20
CA ILE A 225 2.50 -12.32 2.52
C ILE A 225 1.56 -11.14 2.36
N LEU A 226 0.46 -11.14 3.11
CA LEU A 226 -0.53 -10.07 3.10
C LEU A 226 -0.34 -9.18 4.33
N PHE A 227 -0.19 -7.87 4.12
CA PHE A 227 -0.26 -6.90 5.21
C PHE A 227 -1.52 -6.05 5.10
N VAL A 228 -2.12 -5.73 6.23
CA VAL A 228 -3.35 -4.92 6.29
C VAL A 228 -3.27 -3.92 7.44
N GLU A 229 -3.88 -2.77 7.24
CA GLU A 229 -4.08 -1.71 8.24
C GLU A 229 -5.42 -1.04 8.00
N ASP A 230 -5.97 -0.33 8.97
CA ASP A 230 -7.14 0.51 8.74
C ASP A 230 -7.29 1.60 9.80
N THR A 231 -8.18 2.54 9.53
CA THR A 231 -8.47 3.65 10.43
C THR A 231 -9.93 4.06 10.33
N GLY A 232 -10.51 4.42 11.48
CA GLY A 232 -11.84 5.02 11.52
C GLY A 232 -12.99 4.05 11.29
N GLU A 233 -12.78 2.75 11.47
CA GLU A 233 -13.81 1.72 11.34
C GLU A 233 -14.25 1.21 12.71
N TYR A 234 -15.54 0.86 12.84
CA TYR A 234 -16.03 0.10 13.99
C TYR A 234 -15.56 -1.35 13.94
N MET A 235 -15.44 -1.98 15.09
CA MET A 235 -14.97 -3.37 15.17
C MET A 235 -15.87 -4.34 14.38
N TYR A 236 -17.19 -4.16 14.39
CA TYR A 236 -18.08 -5.01 13.59
C TYR A 236 -17.79 -4.90 12.08
N SER A 237 -17.41 -3.72 11.61
CA SER A 237 -17.05 -3.48 10.21
C SER A 237 -15.75 -4.17 9.86
N ILE A 238 -14.75 -4.09 10.75
CA ILE A 238 -13.48 -4.81 10.61
C ILE A 238 -13.72 -6.32 10.59
N ASP A 239 -14.57 -6.83 11.46
CA ASP A 239 -14.95 -8.25 11.50
C ASP A 239 -15.55 -8.69 10.16
N ARG A 240 -16.49 -7.91 9.62
CA ARG A 240 -17.11 -8.20 8.33
C ARG A 240 -16.10 -8.19 7.18
N MET A 241 -15.16 -7.25 7.18
CA MET A 241 -14.11 -7.20 6.16
C MET A 241 -13.20 -8.43 6.20
N PHE A 242 -12.81 -8.89 7.39
CA PHE A 242 -12.03 -10.13 7.52
C PHE A 242 -12.85 -11.36 7.14
N TRP A 243 -14.14 -11.40 7.44
CA TRP A 243 -15.03 -12.46 6.93
C TRP A 243 -15.06 -12.46 5.40
N ASN A 244 -15.12 -11.30 4.77
CA ASN A 244 -15.08 -11.22 3.31
C ASN A 244 -13.77 -11.76 2.75
N LEU A 245 -12.64 -11.42 3.33
CA LEU A 245 -11.34 -11.97 2.94
C LEU A 245 -11.33 -13.51 3.06
N LYS A 246 -11.85 -14.04 4.15
CA LYS A 246 -11.92 -15.49 4.35
C LYS A 246 -12.85 -16.17 3.34
N ARG A 247 -14.08 -15.67 3.21
CA ARG A 247 -15.09 -16.27 2.34
C ARG A 247 -14.75 -16.17 0.86
N SER A 248 -14.00 -15.16 0.47
CA SER A 248 -13.51 -14.99 -0.91
C SER A 248 -12.22 -15.78 -1.21
N GLY A 249 -11.70 -16.51 -0.23
CA GLY A 249 -10.49 -17.33 -0.40
C GLY A 249 -9.16 -16.59 -0.26
N LYS A 250 -9.17 -15.31 0.11
CA LYS A 250 -7.94 -14.50 0.20
C LYS A 250 -7.04 -14.85 1.38
N LEU A 251 -7.56 -15.56 2.39
CA LEU A 251 -6.78 -15.98 3.56
C LEU A 251 -6.31 -17.43 3.50
N SER A 252 -6.80 -18.23 2.55
CA SER A 252 -6.57 -19.69 2.58
C SER A 252 -5.18 -20.13 2.16
N ASN A 253 -4.51 -19.39 1.28
CA ASN A 253 -3.20 -19.77 0.70
C ASN A 253 -2.11 -18.72 0.91
N LEU A 254 -2.17 -17.99 2.02
CA LEU A 254 -1.14 -17.04 2.39
C LEU A 254 0.15 -17.75 2.84
N LYS A 255 1.28 -17.07 2.69
CA LYS A 255 2.54 -17.42 3.36
C LYS A 255 2.65 -16.77 4.75
N GLY A 256 1.94 -15.69 4.97
CA GLY A 256 1.88 -15.00 6.24
C GLY A 256 0.86 -13.87 6.23
N LEU A 257 0.41 -13.47 7.40
CA LEU A 257 -0.48 -12.35 7.60
C LEU A 257 0.16 -11.35 8.57
N VAL A 258 0.34 -10.12 8.11
CA VAL A 258 0.93 -9.02 8.88
C VAL A 258 -0.16 -7.99 9.17
N VAL A 259 -0.53 -7.85 10.43
CA VAL A 259 -1.55 -6.90 10.86
C VAL A 259 -0.85 -5.66 11.42
N GLY A 260 -1.06 -4.53 10.76
CA GLY A 260 -0.51 -3.25 11.16
C GLY A 260 -1.38 -2.50 12.16
N GLY A 261 -1.31 -1.17 12.13
CA GLY A 261 -2.10 -0.31 12.99
C GLY A 261 -3.57 -0.27 12.59
N PHE A 262 -4.44 -0.42 13.57
CA PHE A 262 -5.89 -0.25 13.40
C PHE A 262 -6.37 0.79 14.40
N LYS A 263 -6.89 1.90 13.91
CA LYS A 263 -7.58 2.91 14.73
C LYS A 263 -9.07 2.62 14.69
N VAL A 264 -9.53 1.92 15.71
CA VAL A 264 -10.92 1.45 15.82
C VAL A 264 -11.78 2.53 16.45
N LYS A 265 -12.95 2.80 15.88
CA LYS A 265 -13.95 3.67 16.51
C LYS A 265 -14.50 3.01 17.78
N VAL A 266 -14.68 3.81 18.80
CA VAL A 266 -15.34 3.37 20.04
C VAL A 266 -16.79 3.02 19.76
N ASP A 267 -17.22 1.84 20.21
CA ASP A 267 -18.60 1.40 20.06
C ASP A 267 -19.55 2.29 20.87
N GLU A 268 -20.79 2.41 20.40
CA GLU A 268 -21.84 3.08 21.16
C GLU A 268 -22.15 2.31 22.44
N GLY A 269 -22.43 3.03 23.53
CA GLY A 269 -22.75 2.43 24.80
C GLY A 269 -23.95 1.49 24.73
N GLY A 270 -23.78 0.24 25.18
CA GLY A 270 -24.78 -0.80 25.12
C GLY A 270 -24.83 -1.59 23.80
N ASP A 271 -23.94 -1.26 22.87
CA ASP A 271 -23.84 -1.94 21.57
C ASP A 271 -22.40 -2.39 21.28
N GLU A 272 -21.70 -2.78 22.33
CA GLU A 272 -20.31 -3.22 22.26
C GLU A 272 -20.18 -4.54 21.49
N PHE A 273 -19.22 -4.60 20.55
CA PHE A 273 -18.96 -5.80 19.77
C PHE A 273 -18.34 -6.94 20.59
N GLY A 274 -17.60 -6.60 21.64
CA GLY A 274 -17.12 -7.54 22.65
C GLY A 274 -15.93 -8.41 22.24
N LYS A 275 -15.28 -8.12 21.08
CA LYS A 275 -14.08 -8.83 20.62
C LYS A 275 -12.96 -7.83 20.33
N THR A 276 -11.73 -8.25 20.61
CA THR A 276 -10.54 -7.48 20.22
C THR A 276 -10.20 -7.69 18.74
N LEU A 277 -9.34 -6.85 18.20
CA LEU A 277 -8.82 -7.03 16.85
C LEU A 277 -8.15 -8.40 16.69
N GLN A 278 -7.37 -8.82 17.68
CA GLN A 278 -6.69 -10.11 17.68
C GLN A 278 -7.69 -11.26 17.66
N ASP A 279 -8.78 -11.18 18.43
CA ASP A 279 -9.87 -12.18 18.40
C ASP A 279 -10.49 -12.28 17.01
N VAL A 280 -10.81 -11.14 16.41
CA VAL A 280 -11.41 -11.05 15.08
C VAL A 280 -10.51 -11.71 14.02
N VAL A 281 -9.23 -11.38 14.03
CA VAL A 281 -8.27 -11.94 13.04
C VAL A 281 -8.06 -13.43 13.27
N MET A 282 -7.72 -13.83 14.48
CA MET A 282 -7.36 -15.23 14.79
C MET A 282 -8.52 -16.18 14.59
N GLU A 283 -9.75 -15.74 14.80
CA GLU A 283 -10.96 -16.52 14.50
C GLU A 283 -11.02 -16.93 13.02
N LYS A 284 -10.63 -16.05 12.10
CA LYS A 284 -10.70 -16.31 10.66
C LYS A 284 -9.52 -17.16 10.13
N VAL A 285 -8.38 -17.11 10.79
CA VAL A 285 -7.16 -17.78 10.32
C VAL A 285 -6.79 -19.03 11.14
N ARG A 286 -7.63 -19.43 12.09
CA ARG A 286 -7.37 -20.53 13.02
C ARG A 286 -7.05 -21.85 12.28
N SER A 287 -7.72 -22.11 11.18
CA SER A 287 -7.55 -23.37 10.40
C SER A 287 -6.36 -23.34 9.44
N TYR A 288 -5.64 -22.24 9.34
CA TYR A 288 -4.51 -22.09 8.42
C TYR A 288 -3.17 -22.17 9.16
N PRO A 289 -2.09 -22.63 8.49
CA PRO A 289 -0.83 -22.94 9.18
C PRO A 289 0.20 -21.81 9.23
N TYR A 290 -0.01 -20.72 8.52
CA TYR A 290 1.01 -19.68 8.31
C TYR A 290 1.22 -18.78 9.54
N PRO A 291 2.38 -18.09 9.63
CA PRO A 291 2.62 -17.12 10.70
C PRO A 291 1.69 -15.91 10.59
N VAL A 292 1.26 -15.43 11.75
CA VAL A 292 0.41 -14.23 11.90
C VAL A 292 1.05 -13.32 12.93
N CYS A 293 1.21 -12.03 12.62
CA CYS A 293 1.73 -11.07 13.58
C CYS A 293 0.88 -9.80 13.63
N PHE A 294 0.95 -9.13 14.77
CA PHE A 294 0.24 -7.88 15.07
C PHE A 294 1.23 -6.76 15.37
N ASP A 295 0.73 -5.54 15.37
CA ASP A 295 1.49 -4.33 15.72
C ASP A 295 2.69 -4.05 14.81
N PHE A 296 2.64 -4.51 13.56
CA PHE A 296 3.64 -4.12 12.59
C PHE A 296 3.54 -2.60 12.33
N PRO A 297 4.67 -1.88 12.21
CA PRO A 297 4.66 -0.42 12.08
C PRO A 297 4.26 0.03 10.66
N VAL A 298 3.01 -0.17 10.30
CA VAL A 298 2.37 0.26 9.05
C VAL A 298 0.94 0.72 9.33
N GLY A 299 0.49 1.77 8.68
CA GLY A 299 -0.88 2.25 8.75
C GLY A 299 -1.01 3.75 9.05
N HIS A 300 -2.22 4.17 9.40
CA HIS A 300 -2.56 5.56 9.72
C HIS A 300 -2.07 5.94 11.13
N GLN A 301 -0.78 5.94 11.29
CA GLN A 301 -0.09 6.21 12.56
C GLN A 301 1.27 6.85 12.27
N LYS A 302 1.95 7.31 13.31
CA LYS A 302 3.24 8.00 13.16
C LYS A 302 4.26 7.10 12.44
N ASN A 303 4.43 5.86 12.88
CA ASN A 303 5.33 4.88 12.29
C ASN A 303 4.61 4.07 11.20
N ASN A 304 4.71 4.55 10.00
CA ASN A 304 4.24 3.86 8.79
C ASN A 304 5.43 3.72 7.84
N PHE A 305 6.26 2.72 8.07
CA PHE A 305 7.49 2.48 7.32
C PHE A 305 7.21 2.06 5.89
N ALA A 306 8.10 2.45 4.98
CA ALA A 306 8.02 2.09 3.57
C ALA A 306 8.14 0.58 3.37
N LEU A 307 7.25 0.03 2.55
CA LEU A 307 7.24 -1.37 2.14
C LEU A 307 7.22 -1.45 0.62
N LYS A 308 8.02 -2.34 0.04
CA LYS A 308 8.00 -2.61 -1.40
C LYS A 308 6.98 -3.70 -1.71
N CYS A 309 5.84 -3.31 -2.21
CA CYS A 309 4.78 -4.23 -2.64
C CYS A 309 5.19 -4.95 -3.92
N GLY A 310 4.91 -6.25 -3.99
CA GLY A 310 5.25 -7.08 -5.15
C GLY A 310 6.66 -7.65 -5.12
N VAL A 311 7.44 -7.38 -4.08
CA VAL A 311 8.82 -7.87 -3.89
C VAL A 311 8.83 -9.00 -2.88
N ASN A 312 9.72 -9.97 -3.07
CA ASN A 312 9.88 -11.10 -2.15
C ASN A 312 10.40 -10.64 -0.79
N HIS A 313 9.76 -11.12 0.26
CA HIS A 313 10.09 -10.87 1.66
C HIS A 313 10.12 -12.18 2.44
N ASN A 314 10.82 -12.15 3.56
CA ASN A 314 10.73 -13.17 4.60
C ASN A 314 10.05 -12.59 5.83
N LEU A 315 9.03 -13.28 6.32
CA LEU A 315 8.37 -12.97 7.59
C LEU A 315 8.82 -14.00 8.61
N ASN A 316 9.46 -13.53 9.68
CA ASN A 316 9.88 -14.37 10.80
C ASN A 316 9.17 -13.91 12.07
N VAL A 317 8.27 -14.74 12.59
CA VAL A 317 7.52 -14.48 13.82
C VAL A 317 8.03 -15.43 14.90
N GLU A 318 8.84 -14.88 15.80
CA GLU A 318 9.41 -15.61 16.95
C GLU A 318 8.90 -15.04 18.27
N LEU A 319 9.02 -15.83 19.35
CA LEU A 319 8.46 -15.47 20.66
C LEU A 319 9.06 -14.21 21.28
N GLN A 320 10.28 -13.86 20.91
CA GLN A 320 10.96 -12.69 21.49
C GLN A 320 10.99 -11.51 20.54
N GLN A 321 11.05 -11.76 19.24
CA GLN A 321 11.17 -10.72 18.24
C GLN A 321 10.62 -11.19 16.90
N CYS A 322 10.04 -10.27 16.15
CA CYS A 322 9.57 -10.51 14.79
C CYS A 322 10.39 -9.68 13.81
N SER A 323 10.49 -10.17 12.58
CA SER A 323 11.09 -9.39 11.50
C SER A 323 10.37 -9.60 10.18
N LEU A 324 10.34 -8.55 9.37
CA LEU A 324 9.96 -8.59 7.96
C LEU A 324 11.15 -8.08 7.16
N THR A 325 11.71 -8.92 6.30
CA THR A 325 12.97 -8.66 5.60
C THR A 325 12.77 -8.79 4.10
N GLU A 326 13.13 -7.76 3.35
CA GLU A 326 13.21 -7.83 1.89
C GLU A 326 14.35 -8.77 1.47
N LEU A 327 14.06 -9.66 0.53
CA LEU A 327 15.03 -10.66 0.03
C LEU A 327 15.79 -10.17 -1.20
#